data_1b10b2127dc7fc23dae57acde67da6c9
#
_entry.id   1b10b2127dc7fc23dae57acde67da6c9
#
_cell.length_a   1.000
_cell.length_b   1.000
_cell.length_c   1.000
_cell.angle_alpha   90.00
_cell.angle_beta   90.00
_cell.angle_gamma   90.00
#
_symmetry.space_group_name_H-M   'P 1'
#
loop_
_entity.id
_entity.type
_entity.pdbx_description
1 polymer ?
#
loop_
_entity_poly.entity_id
_entity_poly.type
_entity_poly.pdbx_seq_one_letter_code
_entity_poly.pdbx_strand_id
1 'polypeptide(L)'
;EGGWYEAFNEFIEDIVTFPFAVMKGPVKRRRKVMKWEEGKLVPSEVIRNEWERVDPFNLYWAPWAWNVNDGYVIERHRMTSDDLQSLLGVPGYNDDAIRTVLDEFTGGGLKEWLWVDSARATAEGKDSTEATNTDDLIDALQLWDSISGKLLVEWGVPEEDIEDQALSYPCEVWLIGGTVIRAVLNYDPLARKPYYLTSYEAKPGSVDGKGVADLCRDSQAMVNSSARSLANNMGISSGPQVGVNISRLPPGEDITDMHPWKIWQFQSSEYNDGTPPLSFFQPSSNAQELMAVFEKFSERADEDTMIPKYMTGGHTPGAGRTSSGLSMLISNAGKGIKQVINNIDKKVIVPAIERLYHDNLRYADDPDLVGDVNISARGASSLVVKEAEAIRRNEFLQLVLTNPMAQQIVGMDGAAELLRDAAMNLNTNPDRIVPDRQKISTMQQQAQVIAQLQQQLAMLTGQADAQGQPQGQPMQPKNMLPDGSQVGGRESNMVSARPNGA
;
A
#
# COMPACT_ATOMS: atom_id res chain seq x y z
N GLU A 1 -10.32 -4.06 19.02
CA GLU A 1 -9.90 -3.77 17.63
C GLU A 1 -10.12 -2.30 17.23
N GLY A 2 -11.07 -1.55 17.84
CA GLY A 2 -11.19 -0.08 17.80
C GLY A 2 -11.16 0.60 16.43
N GLY A 3 -11.53 -0.08 15.32
CA GLY A 3 -11.52 0.50 13.98
C GLY A 3 -10.13 0.69 13.35
N TRP A 4 -9.07 0.13 13.96
CA TRP A 4 -7.70 0.29 13.48
C TRP A 4 -7.51 -0.10 12.00
N TYR A 5 -8.05 -1.26 11.59
CA TYR A 5 -7.87 -1.74 10.21
C TYR A 5 -8.53 -0.86 9.17
N GLU A 6 -9.73 -0.36 9.47
CA GLU A 6 -10.45 0.56 8.58
C GLU A 6 -9.71 1.88 8.46
N ALA A 7 -9.38 2.51 9.60
CA ALA A 7 -8.64 3.76 9.64
C ALA A 7 -7.25 3.65 8.97
N PHE A 8 -6.57 2.51 9.14
CA PHE A 8 -5.27 2.28 8.54
C PHE A 8 -5.34 2.04 7.02
N ASN A 9 -6.36 1.36 6.52
CA ASN A 9 -6.57 1.19 5.09
C ASN A 9 -6.85 2.54 4.40
N GLU A 10 -7.74 3.35 4.97
CA GLU A 10 -8.01 4.71 4.49
C GLU A 10 -6.76 5.60 4.56
N PHE A 11 -5.96 5.48 5.62
CA PHE A 11 -4.69 6.16 5.76
C PHE A 11 -3.69 5.77 4.66
N ILE A 12 -3.63 4.50 4.24
CA ILE A 12 -2.77 4.05 3.13
C ILE A 12 -3.22 4.65 1.79
N GLU A 13 -4.53 4.77 1.57
CA GLU A 13 -5.06 5.44 0.37
C GLU A 13 -4.67 6.93 0.35
N ASP A 14 -4.77 7.59 1.50
CA ASP A 14 -4.39 9.00 1.63
C ASP A 14 -2.89 9.23 1.39
N ILE A 15 -2.00 8.36 1.89
CA ILE A 15 -0.54 8.52 1.74
C ILE A 15 -0.10 8.46 0.27
N VAL A 16 -0.86 7.75 -0.57
CA VAL A 16 -0.63 7.68 -2.00
C VAL A 16 -1.18 8.91 -2.71
N THR A 17 -2.36 9.38 -2.28
CA THR A 17 -3.12 10.42 -2.97
C THR A 17 -2.68 11.83 -2.58
N PHE A 18 -2.50 12.06 -1.26
CA PHE A 18 -2.22 13.38 -0.70
C PHE A 18 -0.73 13.56 -0.33
N PRO A 19 -0.27 14.81 -0.13
CA PRO A 19 1.09 15.08 0.34
C PRO A 19 1.40 14.48 1.71
N PHE A 20 0.38 14.20 2.51
CA PHE A 20 0.47 13.58 3.82
C PHE A 20 -0.81 12.83 4.14
N ALA A 21 -0.71 11.84 5.02
CA ALA A 21 -1.85 11.12 5.58
C ALA A 21 -1.81 11.19 7.10
N VAL A 22 -2.97 11.19 7.72
CA VAL A 22 -3.12 11.38 9.17
C VAL A 22 -4.02 10.32 9.77
N MET A 23 -3.55 9.71 10.84
CA MET A 23 -4.35 8.85 11.71
C MET A 23 -4.39 9.44 13.11
N LYS A 24 -5.56 9.39 13.74
CA LYS A 24 -5.81 9.88 15.09
C LYS A 24 -6.18 8.73 16.02
N GLY A 25 -5.62 8.73 17.21
CA GLY A 25 -5.97 7.74 18.22
C GLY A 25 -4.91 7.56 19.32
N PRO A 26 -5.18 6.73 20.33
CA PRO A 26 -6.52 6.21 20.66
C PRO A 26 -7.45 7.32 21.15
N VAL A 27 -8.66 7.37 20.62
CA VAL A 27 -9.73 8.28 21.07
C VAL A 27 -10.72 7.49 21.89
N LYS A 28 -11.01 7.94 23.10
CA LYS A 28 -11.99 7.27 23.97
C LYS A 28 -13.40 7.65 23.54
N ARG A 29 -14.16 6.69 23.02
CA ARG A 29 -15.56 6.88 22.64
C ARG A 29 -16.49 5.97 23.40
N ARG A 30 -17.65 6.53 23.77
CA ARG A 30 -18.75 5.78 24.36
C ARG A 30 -19.56 5.12 23.24
N ARG A 31 -19.64 3.79 23.26
CA ARG A 31 -20.40 3.00 22.30
C ARG A 31 -21.46 2.17 22.98
N LYS A 32 -22.65 2.13 22.40
CA LYS A 32 -23.71 1.23 22.83
C LYS A 32 -23.45 -0.16 22.24
N VAL A 33 -23.30 -1.14 23.09
CA VAL A 33 -23.03 -2.54 22.71
C VAL A 33 -24.12 -3.39 23.36
N MET A 34 -24.64 -4.35 22.59
CA MET A 34 -25.60 -5.30 23.13
C MET A 34 -24.88 -6.35 23.96
N LYS A 35 -25.17 -6.45 25.26
CA LYS A 35 -24.65 -7.46 26.18
C LYS A 35 -25.75 -8.37 26.67
N TRP A 36 -25.40 -9.64 26.90
CA TRP A 36 -26.29 -10.59 27.57
C TRP A 36 -26.20 -10.39 29.07
N GLU A 37 -27.29 -9.93 29.70
CA GLU A 37 -27.43 -9.81 31.14
C GLU A 37 -28.68 -10.59 31.56
N GLU A 38 -28.53 -11.52 32.50
CA GLU A 38 -29.64 -12.36 33.02
C GLU A 38 -30.48 -13.07 31.94
N GLY A 39 -29.86 -13.48 30.83
CA GLY A 39 -30.56 -14.18 29.73
C GLY A 39 -31.35 -13.26 28.79
N LYS A 40 -31.20 -11.95 28.91
CA LYS A 40 -31.76 -10.95 27.99
C LYS A 40 -30.65 -10.16 27.34
N LEU A 41 -30.87 -9.75 26.08
CA LEU A 41 -29.96 -8.87 25.35
C LEU A 41 -30.27 -7.42 25.70
N VAL A 42 -29.39 -6.77 26.44
CA VAL A 42 -29.55 -5.40 26.95
C VAL A 42 -28.54 -4.47 26.32
N PRO A 43 -28.91 -3.25 25.87
CA PRO A 43 -27.94 -2.26 25.42
C PRO A 43 -27.13 -1.75 26.62
N SER A 44 -25.81 -1.94 26.57
CA SER A 44 -24.86 -1.47 27.58
C SER A 44 -23.90 -0.46 26.95
N GLU A 45 -23.57 0.60 27.66
CA GLU A 45 -22.58 1.59 27.22
C GLU A 45 -21.19 1.14 27.64
N VAL A 46 -20.25 1.10 26.67
CA VAL A 46 -18.87 0.73 26.89
C VAL A 46 -17.96 1.81 26.31
N ILE A 47 -16.96 2.21 27.09
CA ILE A 47 -15.90 3.09 26.60
C ILE A 47 -14.87 2.22 25.86
N ARG A 48 -14.58 2.58 24.61
CA ARG A 48 -13.58 1.91 23.79
C ARG A 48 -12.56 2.91 23.24
N ASN A 49 -11.35 2.45 23.08
CA ASN A 49 -10.32 3.17 22.34
C ASN A 49 -10.57 2.95 20.86
N GLU A 50 -10.77 4.02 20.11
CA GLU A 50 -11.00 3.99 18.66
C GLU A 50 -9.91 4.74 17.91
N TRP A 51 -9.70 4.33 16.68
CA TRP A 51 -8.78 4.93 15.73
C TRP A 51 -9.56 5.50 14.57
N GLU A 52 -9.15 6.68 14.12
CA GLU A 52 -9.85 7.42 13.07
C GLU A 52 -8.87 7.90 12.02
N ARG A 53 -9.29 7.85 10.77
CA ARG A 53 -8.67 8.62 9.72
C ARG A 53 -9.04 10.09 9.88
N VAL A 54 -8.07 10.98 9.76
CA VAL A 54 -8.32 12.42 9.69
C VAL A 54 -8.16 12.86 8.25
N ASP A 55 -9.17 13.55 7.73
CA ASP A 55 -9.11 14.12 6.40
C ASP A 55 -7.99 15.16 6.31
N PRO A 56 -7.03 15.01 5.38
CA PRO A 56 -5.93 15.96 5.23
C PRO A 56 -6.35 17.42 5.04
N PHE A 57 -7.53 17.66 4.47
CA PHE A 57 -8.08 19.02 4.31
C PHE A 57 -8.60 19.65 5.59
N ASN A 58 -8.79 18.85 6.63
CA ASN A 58 -9.34 19.31 7.90
C ASN A 58 -8.30 19.42 9.02
N LEU A 59 -7.00 19.18 8.74
CA LEU A 59 -5.95 19.28 9.73
C LEU A 59 -5.00 20.45 9.40
N TYR A 60 -4.76 21.30 10.38
CA TYR A 60 -3.91 22.48 10.29
C TYR A 60 -2.90 22.47 11.43
N TRP A 61 -1.62 22.64 11.12
CA TRP A 61 -0.54 22.73 12.11
C TRP A 61 0.18 24.07 12.01
N ALA A 62 1.02 24.37 13.00
CA ALA A 62 1.81 25.58 13.01
C ALA A 62 2.75 25.61 11.79
N PRO A 63 2.83 26.74 11.03
CA PRO A 63 3.62 26.81 9.79
C PRO A 63 5.12 26.55 9.97
N TRP A 64 5.63 26.72 11.17
CA TRP A 64 7.03 26.50 11.54
C TRP A 64 7.32 25.11 12.13
N ALA A 65 6.29 24.26 12.29
CA ALA A 65 6.42 22.95 12.89
C ALA A 65 7.20 21.99 11.98
N TRP A 66 8.09 21.21 12.59
CA TRP A 66 8.81 20.12 11.94
C TRP A 66 8.20 18.77 12.24
N ASN A 67 7.44 18.70 13.32
CA ASN A 67 6.72 17.52 13.77
C ASN A 67 5.31 17.94 14.22
N VAL A 68 4.36 17.02 14.19
CA VAL A 68 2.99 17.24 14.67
C VAL A 68 2.94 17.71 16.13
N ASN A 69 3.92 17.29 16.94
CA ASN A 69 4.01 17.68 18.36
C ASN A 69 4.56 19.09 18.58
N ASP A 70 5.12 19.73 17.53
CA ASP A 70 5.63 21.09 17.61
C ASP A 70 4.49 22.09 17.38
N GLY A 71 4.35 23.07 18.29
CA GLY A 71 3.32 24.11 18.19
C GLY A 71 1.88 23.59 18.28
N TYR A 72 0.96 24.32 17.71
CA TYR A 72 -0.45 23.96 17.72
C TYR A 72 -0.85 23.02 16.58
N VAL A 73 -1.92 22.25 16.82
CA VAL A 73 -2.64 21.49 15.79
C VAL A 73 -4.13 21.74 15.93
N ILE A 74 -4.77 22.07 14.83
CA ILE A 74 -6.21 22.32 14.76
C ILE A 74 -6.82 21.31 13.80
N GLU A 75 -7.84 20.59 14.27
CA GLU A 75 -8.67 19.72 13.45
C GLU A 75 -10.07 20.34 13.32
N ARG A 76 -10.57 20.43 12.09
CA ARG A 76 -11.92 20.87 11.79
C ARG A 76 -12.86 19.68 11.78
N HIS A 77 -13.89 19.75 12.57
CA HIS A 77 -14.99 18.78 12.61
C HIS A 77 -16.27 19.41 12.06
N ARG A 78 -17.01 18.64 11.28
CA ARG A 78 -18.35 19.02 10.83
C ARG A 78 -19.35 18.21 11.63
N MET A 79 -20.16 18.90 12.40
CA MET A 79 -21.13 18.31 13.31
C MET A 79 -22.53 18.73 12.92
N THR A 80 -23.49 17.82 13.11
CA THR A 80 -24.91 18.18 13.05
C THR A 80 -25.35 18.76 14.38
N SER A 81 -26.53 19.43 14.41
CA SER A 81 -27.10 19.89 15.66
C SER A 81 -27.37 18.74 16.63
N ASP A 82 -27.73 17.57 16.11
CA ASP A 82 -28.00 16.36 16.91
C ASP A 82 -26.70 15.82 17.54
N ASP A 83 -25.58 15.85 16.78
CA ASP A 83 -24.26 15.48 17.31
C ASP A 83 -23.89 16.40 18.47
N LEU A 84 -24.10 17.71 18.31
CA LEU A 84 -23.79 18.68 19.36
C LEU A 84 -24.70 18.51 20.60
N GLN A 85 -25.99 18.21 20.40
CA GLN A 85 -26.91 17.88 21.49
C GLN A 85 -26.47 16.61 22.23
N SER A 86 -25.93 15.62 21.54
CA SER A 86 -25.46 14.38 22.15
C SER A 86 -24.28 14.57 23.11
N LEU A 87 -23.58 15.71 23.03
CA LEU A 87 -22.48 16.08 23.91
C LEU A 87 -22.95 16.69 25.24
N LEU A 88 -24.23 17.05 25.36
CA LEU A 88 -24.82 17.56 26.62
C LEU A 88 -24.73 16.49 27.72
N GLY A 89 -24.23 16.88 28.89
CA GLY A 89 -24.02 15.99 30.03
C GLY A 89 -22.79 15.08 29.92
N VAL A 90 -21.96 15.23 28.87
CA VAL A 90 -20.69 14.50 28.75
C VAL A 90 -19.62 15.22 29.58
N PRO A 91 -18.91 14.52 30.49
CA PRO A 91 -17.89 15.14 31.32
C PRO A 91 -16.81 15.88 30.51
N GLY A 92 -16.48 17.08 30.92
CA GLY A 92 -15.48 17.93 30.25
C GLY A 92 -16.05 18.84 29.16
N TYR A 93 -17.34 18.74 28.82
CA TYR A 93 -18.05 19.69 27.99
C TYR A 93 -18.84 20.71 28.83
N ASN A 94 -18.95 21.93 28.31
CA ASN A 94 -19.73 22.99 28.95
C ASN A 94 -21.15 23.03 28.32
N ASP A 95 -22.16 22.57 29.07
CA ASP A 95 -23.52 22.46 28.61
C ASP A 95 -24.14 23.82 28.25
N ASP A 96 -23.82 24.88 29.00
CA ASP A 96 -24.35 26.23 28.76
C ASP A 96 -23.73 26.82 27.46
N ALA A 97 -22.46 26.58 27.23
CA ALA A 97 -21.80 26.96 25.99
C ALA A 97 -22.41 26.22 24.78
N ILE A 98 -22.69 24.93 24.90
CA ILE A 98 -23.32 24.12 23.83
C ILE A 98 -24.70 24.66 23.53
N ARG A 99 -25.54 24.99 24.55
CA ARG A 99 -26.86 25.58 24.34
C ARG A 99 -26.77 26.92 23.65
N THR A 100 -25.85 27.79 24.05
CA THR A 100 -25.60 29.08 23.39
C THR A 100 -25.30 28.91 21.90
N VAL A 101 -24.43 27.97 21.58
CA VAL A 101 -24.08 27.67 20.18
C VAL A 101 -25.29 27.16 19.40
N LEU A 102 -26.09 26.27 19.98
CA LEU A 102 -27.30 25.75 19.32
C LEU A 102 -28.34 26.86 19.05
N ASP A 103 -28.50 27.82 19.99
CA ASP A 103 -29.39 28.98 19.83
C ASP A 103 -28.84 29.92 18.73
N GLU A 104 -27.55 30.19 18.67
CA GLU A 104 -26.90 30.98 17.63
C GLU A 104 -27.03 30.33 16.25
N PHE A 105 -26.87 29.00 16.18
CA PHE A 105 -26.96 28.26 14.93
C PHE A 105 -28.39 28.33 14.32
N THR A 106 -29.39 28.27 15.15
CA THR A 106 -30.81 28.45 14.70
C THR A 106 -31.03 29.79 14.00
N GLY A 107 -30.20 30.78 14.27
CA GLY A 107 -30.14 32.09 13.61
C GLY A 107 -29.38 32.14 12.29
N GLY A 108 -28.83 31.06 11.80
CA GLY A 108 -28.18 30.94 10.47
C GLY A 108 -26.69 31.35 10.42
N GLY A 109 -25.98 31.37 11.54
CA GLY A 109 -24.57 31.77 11.59
C GLY A 109 -23.58 30.64 11.89
N LEU A 110 -22.58 30.46 11.12
CA LEU A 110 -21.30 29.75 11.31
C LEU A 110 -20.80 29.05 10.02
N LYS A 111 -20.80 29.81 8.90
CA LYS A 111 -20.33 29.32 7.59
C LYS A 111 -19.00 30.01 7.21
N GLU A 112 -17.94 29.83 8.02
CA GLU A 112 -16.71 30.57 7.80
C GLU A 112 -15.73 29.92 6.78
N TRP A 113 -15.92 28.64 6.42
CA TRP A 113 -14.92 27.86 5.66
C TRP A 113 -15.36 27.43 4.25
N LEU A 114 -16.34 28.06 3.66
CA LEU A 114 -16.88 27.72 2.32
C LEU A 114 -15.82 27.67 1.21
N TRP A 115 -14.76 28.48 1.30
CA TRP A 115 -13.69 28.51 0.31
C TRP A 115 -12.84 27.20 0.27
N VAL A 116 -12.62 26.55 1.43
CA VAL A 116 -11.92 25.27 1.51
C VAL A 116 -12.78 24.17 0.90
N ASP A 117 -14.07 24.19 1.17
CA ASP A 117 -15.03 23.24 0.63
C ASP A 117 -15.19 23.36 -0.87
N SER A 118 -15.19 24.59 -1.39
CA SER A 118 -15.19 24.88 -2.83
C SER A 118 -13.92 24.35 -3.52
N ALA A 119 -12.73 24.57 -2.92
CA ALA A 119 -11.48 24.04 -3.44
C ALA A 119 -11.45 22.51 -3.47
N ARG A 120 -11.98 21.89 -2.42
CA ARG A 120 -12.14 20.42 -2.34
C ARG A 120 -13.10 19.89 -3.39
N ALA A 121 -14.29 20.47 -3.51
CA ALA A 121 -15.28 20.08 -4.51
C ALA A 121 -14.72 20.17 -5.94
N THR A 122 -13.95 21.22 -6.22
CA THR A 122 -13.26 21.38 -7.50
C THR A 122 -12.22 20.27 -7.73
N ALA A 123 -11.45 19.91 -6.70
CA ALA A 123 -10.46 18.84 -6.77
C ALA A 123 -11.13 17.45 -6.94
N GLU A 124 -12.28 17.23 -6.35
CA GLU A 124 -13.09 16.01 -6.47
C GLU A 124 -13.94 15.97 -7.77
N GLY A 125 -13.92 17.04 -8.58
CA GLY A 125 -14.70 17.13 -9.82
C GLY A 125 -16.22 17.28 -9.59
N LYS A 126 -16.64 17.72 -8.39
CA LYS A 126 -18.03 18.00 -8.03
C LYS A 126 -18.38 19.45 -8.40
N ASP A 127 -19.63 19.66 -8.81
CA ASP A 127 -20.12 21.03 -9.01
C ASP A 127 -20.13 21.80 -7.67
N SER A 128 -19.63 23.02 -7.69
CA SER A 128 -19.56 23.90 -6.50
C SER A 128 -20.94 24.13 -5.85
N THR A 129 -22.04 23.94 -6.60
CA THR A 129 -23.40 24.08 -6.13
C THR A 129 -23.84 22.91 -5.23
N GLU A 130 -23.31 21.70 -5.46
CA GLU A 130 -23.59 20.54 -4.60
C GLU A 130 -22.81 20.58 -3.29
N ALA A 131 -21.62 21.20 -3.30
CA ALA A 131 -20.78 21.35 -2.11
C ALA A 131 -21.32 22.40 -1.11
N THR A 132 -22.20 23.28 -1.56
CA THR A 132 -22.77 24.38 -0.74
C THR A 132 -24.02 24.00 0.05
N ASN A 133 -24.61 22.81 -0.13
CA ASN A 133 -25.72 22.32 0.67
C ASN A 133 -25.29 21.78 2.05
N THR A 134 -24.46 22.56 2.76
CA THR A 134 -24.05 22.29 4.14
C THR A 134 -24.84 23.10 5.15
N ASP A 135 -26.09 23.43 4.83
CA ASP A 135 -26.91 24.32 5.64
C ASP A 135 -27.15 23.79 7.06
N ASP A 136 -27.01 22.48 7.27
CA ASP A 136 -27.28 21.83 8.55
C ASP A 136 -25.97 21.45 9.31
N LEU A 137 -24.78 21.83 8.84
CA LEU A 137 -23.51 21.46 9.47
C LEU A 137 -22.88 22.64 10.21
N ILE A 138 -22.40 22.35 11.41
CA ILE A 138 -21.71 23.28 12.30
C ILE A 138 -20.22 22.95 12.26
N ASP A 139 -19.38 23.94 11.99
CA ASP A 139 -17.93 23.79 12.03
C ASP A 139 -17.41 23.93 13.45
N ALA A 140 -16.84 22.85 13.98
CA ALA A 140 -16.15 22.83 15.26
C ALA A 140 -14.64 22.71 15.04
N LEU A 141 -13.85 23.48 15.76
CA LEU A 141 -12.40 23.43 15.72
C LEU A 141 -11.89 22.77 17.00
N GLN A 142 -11.16 21.67 16.86
CA GLN A 142 -10.47 21.01 17.95
C GLN A 142 -8.99 21.45 17.92
N LEU A 143 -8.62 22.26 18.93
CA LEU A 143 -7.25 22.76 19.08
C LEU A 143 -6.49 21.92 20.10
N TRP A 144 -5.27 21.55 19.74
CA TRP A 144 -4.28 20.97 20.62
C TRP A 144 -3.07 21.91 20.70
N ASP A 145 -2.87 22.53 21.86
CA ASP A 145 -1.78 23.47 22.10
C ASP A 145 -1.44 23.56 23.57
N SER A 146 -0.46 24.38 23.90
CA SER A 146 -0.13 24.76 25.27
C SER A 146 -0.71 26.15 25.57
N ILE A 147 -1.68 26.20 26.49
CA ILE A 147 -2.44 27.42 26.83
C ILE A 147 -2.18 27.78 28.30
N SER A 148 -2.16 29.10 28.60
CA SER A 148 -1.93 29.57 29.96
C SER A 148 -2.99 29.07 30.94
N GLY A 149 -2.61 28.70 32.14
CA GLY A 149 -3.51 28.20 33.17
C GLY A 149 -4.65 29.16 33.50
N LYS A 150 -4.39 30.46 33.42
CA LYS A 150 -5.43 31.49 33.63
C LYS A 150 -6.61 31.35 32.64
N LEU A 151 -6.33 31.17 31.35
CA LEU A 151 -7.37 30.99 30.34
C LEU A 151 -8.10 29.66 30.49
N LEU A 152 -7.36 28.60 30.87
CA LEU A 152 -7.97 27.29 31.11
C LEU A 152 -8.97 27.31 32.27
N VAL A 153 -8.65 28.00 33.36
CA VAL A 153 -9.60 28.20 34.45
C VAL A 153 -10.83 29.01 34.03
N GLU A 154 -10.61 30.06 33.23
CA GLU A 154 -11.71 30.87 32.67
C GLU A 154 -12.64 30.02 31.77
N TRP A 155 -12.11 29.01 31.07
CA TRP A 155 -12.86 28.08 30.24
C TRP A 155 -13.43 26.87 30.98
N GLY A 156 -13.29 26.82 32.30
CA GLY A 156 -13.94 25.83 33.17
C GLY A 156 -13.07 24.63 33.58
N VAL A 157 -11.77 24.66 33.33
CA VAL A 157 -10.87 23.67 33.94
C VAL A 157 -10.76 23.89 35.43
N PRO A 158 -10.91 22.86 36.31
CA PRO A 158 -10.82 23.01 37.74
C PRO A 158 -9.47 23.64 38.19
N GLU A 159 -9.51 24.59 39.09
CA GLU A 159 -8.29 25.23 39.65
C GLU A 159 -7.37 24.22 40.32
N GLU A 160 -7.92 23.11 40.84
CA GLU A 160 -7.19 22.04 41.48
C GLU A 160 -6.22 21.30 40.55
N ASP A 161 -6.53 21.30 39.25
CA ASP A 161 -5.71 20.65 38.19
C ASP A 161 -4.60 21.58 37.65
N ILE A 162 -4.60 22.86 38.05
CA ILE A 162 -3.66 23.88 37.57
C ILE A 162 -2.81 24.37 38.76
N GLU A 163 -1.55 23.95 38.79
CA GLU A 163 -0.61 24.31 39.86
C GLU A 163 -0.25 25.80 39.84
N ASP A 164 -0.05 26.38 38.66
CA ASP A 164 0.29 27.80 38.46
C ASP A 164 -0.41 28.38 37.27
N GLN A 165 -1.27 29.36 37.46
CA GLN A 165 -2.03 30.03 36.39
C GLN A 165 -1.15 30.82 35.39
N ALA A 166 0.10 31.15 35.77
CA ALA A 166 1.04 31.83 34.87
C ALA A 166 1.75 30.89 33.90
N LEU A 167 1.77 29.56 34.16
CA LEU A 167 2.36 28.57 33.30
C LEU A 167 1.42 28.16 32.19
N SER A 168 1.98 27.61 31.12
CA SER A 168 1.21 27.04 29.99
C SER A 168 1.15 25.52 30.13
N TYR A 169 -0.05 24.98 29.95
CA TYR A 169 -0.34 23.55 30.06
C TYR A 169 -0.79 22.99 28.73
N PRO A 170 -0.32 21.80 28.32
CA PRO A 170 -0.79 21.13 27.14
C PRO A 170 -2.27 20.74 27.32
N CYS A 171 -3.10 21.14 26.38
CA CYS A 171 -4.55 20.97 26.49
C CYS A 171 -5.22 20.69 25.15
N GLU A 172 -6.45 20.21 25.24
CA GLU A 172 -7.41 20.04 24.16
C GLU A 172 -8.54 21.05 24.36
N VAL A 173 -8.81 21.85 23.35
CA VAL A 173 -9.89 22.85 23.38
C VAL A 173 -10.78 22.69 22.16
N TRP A 174 -12.09 22.69 22.37
CA TRP A 174 -13.09 22.71 21.30
C TRP A 174 -13.74 24.07 21.22
N LEU A 175 -13.68 24.66 20.04
CA LEU A 175 -14.19 26.00 19.73
C LEU A 175 -15.22 25.91 18.61
N ILE A 176 -16.36 26.54 18.79
CA ILE A 176 -17.38 26.72 17.76
C ILE A 176 -17.70 28.20 17.66
N GLY A 177 -17.43 28.80 16.50
CA GLY A 177 -17.51 30.25 16.36
C GLY A 177 -16.56 30.95 17.34
N GLY A 178 -17.12 31.77 18.25
CA GLY A 178 -16.36 32.41 19.32
C GLY A 178 -16.45 31.72 20.68
N THR A 179 -17.16 30.58 20.77
CA THR A 179 -17.52 29.95 22.05
C THR A 179 -16.74 28.68 22.29
N VAL A 180 -16.07 28.59 23.45
CA VAL A 180 -15.35 27.36 23.89
C VAL A 180 -16.35 26.41 24.53
N ILE A 181 -16.56 25.25 23.91
CA ILE A 181 -17.49 24.23 24.39
C ILE A 181 -16.82 23.15 25.25
N ARG A 182 -15.49 23.03 25.14
CA ARG A 182 -14.67 22.08 25.92
C ARG A 182 -13.28 22.62 26.09
N ALA A 183 -12.73 22.48 27.30
CA ALA A 183 -11.32 22.68 27.60
C ALA A 183 -10.89 21.61 28.60
N VAL A 184 -9.88 20.80 28.25
CA VAL A 184 -9.37 19.74 29.11
C VAL A 184 -7.84 19.65 28.98
N LEU A 185 -7.16 19.25 30.06
CA LEU A 185 -5.73 19.01 30.02
C LEU A 185 -5.39 17.75 29.21
N ASN A 186 -4.26 17.78 28.52
CA ASN A 186 -3.75 16.59 27.85
C ASN A 186 -3.15 15.63 28.89
N TYR A 187 -3.77 14.47 29.04
CA TYR A 187 -3.37 13.46 30.02
C TYR A 187 -2.19 12.58 29.57
N ASP A 188 -1.66 12.74 28.34
CA ASP A 188 -0.47 12.00 27.91
C ASP A 188 0.75 12.43 28.75
N PRO A 189 1.46 11.50 29.43
CA PRO A 189 2.64 11.84 30.24
C PRO A 189 3.75 12.54 29.46
N LEU A 190 3.82 12.33 28.16
CA LEU A 190 4.78 12.97 27.26
C LEU A 190 4.19 14.19 26.53
N ALA A 191 3.00 14.65 26.92
CA ALA A 191 2.29 15.77 26.30
C ALA A 191 2.11 15.67 24.78
N ARG A 192 2.16 14.45 24.23
CA ARG A 192 2.02 14.20 22.78
C ARG A 192 0.56 14.37 22.35
N LYS A 193 0.39 14.87 21.14
CA LYS A 193 -0.92 14.95 20.50
C LYS A 193 -1.35 13.60 19.91
N PRO A 194 -2.64 13.29 19.81
CA PRO A 194 -3.12 12.00 19.31
C PRO A 194 -3.09 11.88 17.79
N TYR A 195 -2.21 12.58 17.11
CA TYR A 195 -2.12 12.59 15.65
C TYR A 195 -0.82 11.95 15.21
N TYR A 196 -0.91 11.01 14.27
CA TYR A 196 0.21 10.33 13.64
C TYR A 196 0.18 10.63 12.17
N LEU A 197 1.23 11.30 11.70
CA LEU A 197 1.29 11.81 10.33
C LEU A 197 2.55 11.32 9.65
N THR A 198 2.38 10.89 8.40
CA THR A 198 3.51 10.61 7.51
C THR A 198 3.14 10.90 6.06
N SER A 199 4.12 10.83 5.19
CA SER A 199 3.99 11.06 3.74
C SER A 199 4.73 9.98 2.97
N TYR A 200 4.39 9.84 1.70
CA TYR A 200 5.07 8.91 0.80
C TYR A 200 6.57 9.26 0.70
N GLU A 201 6.88 10.50 0.38
CA GLU A 201 8.24 11.06 0.41
C GLU A 201 8.28 12.21 1.43
N ALA A 202 9.05 12.02 2.51
CA ALA A 202 9.18 13.03 3.56
C ALA A 202 10.09 14.17 3.11
N LYS A 203 9.68 15.43 3.39
CA LYS A 203 10.53 16.62 3.25
C LYS A 203 11.26 16.88 4.57
N PRO A 204 12.58 17.00 4.57
CA PRO A 204 13.31 17.42 5.77
C PRO A 204 12.86 18.82 6.21
N GLY A 205 12.57 18.98 7.51
CA GLY A 205 12.18 20.27 8.08
C GLY A 205 10.72 20.68 7.83
N SER A 206 9.86 19.77 7.43
CA SER A 206 8.42 19.99 7.27
C SER A 206 7.62 18.84 7.84
N VAL A 207 6.42 19.11 8.28
CA VAL A 207 5.45 18.10 8.72
C VAL A 207 4.89 17.36 7.51
N ASP A 208 4.61 18.09 6.42
CA ASP A 208 4.15 17.54 5.15
C ASP A 208 5.29 16.94 4.32
N GLY A 209 4.91 16.26 3.24
CA GLY A 209 5.84 15.68 2.29
C GLY A 209 5.35 15.81 0.86
N LYS A 210 5.53 14.75 0.08
CA LYS A 210 4.97 14.60 -1.25
C LYS A 210 4.24 13.27 -1.36
N GLY A 211 3.07 13.29 -1.97
CA GLY A 211 2.34 12.09 -2.38
C GLY A 211 2.82 11.59 -3.74
N VAL A 212 2.34 10.42 -4.16
CA VAL A 212 2.66 9.85 -5.49
C VAL A 212 2.16 10.77 -6.60
N ALA A 213 0.98 11.38 -6.43
CA ALA A 213 0.42 12.33 -7.39
C ALA A 213 1.32 13.56 -7.60
N ASP A 214 1.94 14.08 -6.53
CA ASP A 214 2.89 15.19 -6.62
C ASP A 214 4.17 14.80 -7.36
N LEU A 215 4.67 13.58 -7.13
CA LEU A 215 5.90 13.08 -7.76
C LEU A 215 5.72 12.90 -9.27
N CYS A 216 4.60 12.37 -9.72
CA CYS A 216 4.36 12.11 -11.14
C CYS A 216 3.70 13.27 -11.90
N ARG A 217 3.32 14.37 -11.23
CA ARG A 217 2.55 15.47 -11.83
C ARG A 217 3.14 16.03 -13.11
N ASP A 218 4.43 16.34 -13.11
CA ASP A 218 5.10 16.93 -14.27
C ASP A 218 5.27 15.92 -15.40
N SER A 219 5.66 14.68 -15.07
CA SER A 219 5.76 13.59 -16.03
C SER A 219 4.39 13.25 -16.64
N GLN A 220 3.33 13.23 -15.85
CA GLN A 220 1.96 13.03 -16.31
C GLN A 220 1.45 14.15 -17.21
N ALA A 221 1.78 15.42 -16.89
CA ALA A 221 1.44 16.55 -17.75
C ALA A 221 2.06 16.41 -19.14
N MET A 222 3.33 15.98 -19.21
CA MET A 222 4.02 15.72 -20.49
C MET A 222 3.43 14.53 -21.24
N VAL A 223 3.08 13.43 -20.55
CA VAL A 223 2.39 12.28 -21.14
C VAL A 223 1.06 12.70 -21.75
N ASN A 224 0.24 13.45 -21.01
CA ASN A 224 -1.05 13.93 -21.47
C ASN A 224 -0.92 14.90 -22.67
N SER A 225 0.07 15.80 -22.64
CA SER A 225 0.35 16.71 -23.75
C SER A 225 0.79 15.94 -25.00
N SER A 226 1.68 14.97 -24.85
CA SER A 226 2.15 14.13 -25.96
C SER A 226 1.02 13.30 -26.56
N ALA A 227 0.15 12.72 -25.72
CA ALA A 227 -1.02 11.96 -26.18
C ALA A 227 -2.01 12.83 -26.97
N ARG A 228 -2.29 14.05 -26.49
CA ARG A 228 -3.14 15.01 -27.22
C ARG A 228 -2.51 15.44 -28.53
N SER A 229 -1.21 15.72 -28.54
CA SER A 229 -0.47 16.08 -29.75
C SER A 229 -0.45 14.95 -30.76
N LEU A 230 -0.29 13.69 -30.29
CA LEU A 230 -0.36 12.50 -31.12
C LEU A 230 -1.75 12.36 -31.77
N ALA A 231 -2.82 12.46 -31.00
CA ALA A 231 -4.19 12.41 -31.52
C ALA A 231 -4.46 13.52 -32.54
N ASN A 232 -4.04 14.75 -32.27
CA ASN A 232 -4.17 15.87 -33.19
C ASN A 232 -3.34 15.67 -34.47
N ASN A 233 -2.08 15.22 -34.33
CA ASN A 233 -1.23 14.94 -35.48
C ASN A 233 -1.79 13.83 -36.35
N MET A 234 -2.29 12.76 -35.74
CA MET A 234 -2.97 11.67 -36.45
C MET A 234 -4.24 12.16 -37.17
N GLY A 235 -5.03 13.02 -36.52
CA GLY A 235 -6.21 13.64 -37.11
C GLY A 235 -5.87 14.47 -38.36
N ILE A 236 -4.85 15.35 -38.25
CA ILE A 236 -4.41 16.22 -39.33
C ILE A 236 -3.76 15.42 -40.46
N SER A 237 -2.97 14.41 -40.12
CA SER A 237 -2.25 13.58 -41.10
C SER A 237 -3.07 12.45 -41.68
N SER A 238 -4.30 12.19 -41.19
CA SER A 238 -5.17 11.09 -41.66
C SER A 238 -5.69 11.29 -43.09
N GLY A 239 -5.71 12.52 -43.55
CA GLY A 239 -6.14 12.82 -44.92
C GLY A 239 -5.47 14.07 -45.48
N PRO A 240 -5.45 14.24 -46.79
CA PRO A 240 -4.93 15.44 -47.43
C PRO A 240 -5.80 16.65 -47.08
N GLN A 241 -5.18 17.77 -46.81
CA GLN A 241 -5.83 19.07 -46.76
C GLN A 241 -5.97 19.56 -48.21
N VAL A 242 -7.13 20.12 -48.55
CA VAL A 242 -7.45 20.53 -49.89
C VAL A 242 -7.51 22.06 -49.96
N GLY A 243 -6.61 22.65 -50.71
CA GLY A 243 -6.68 24.03 -51.07
C GLY A 243 -7.51 24.19 -52.35
N VAL A 244 -8.54 25.03 -52.30
CA VAL A 244 -9.44 25.23 -53.43
C VAL A 244 -9.34 26.69 -53.90
N ASN A 245 -9.11 26.89 -55.18
CA ASN A 245 -9.19 28.20 -55.79
C ASN A 245 -10.65 28.53 -56.11
N ILE A 246 -11.28 29.33 -55.25
CA ILE A 246 -12.71 29.67 -55.35
C ILE A 246 -13.06 30.36 -56.66
N SER A 247 -12.15 31.13 -57.25
CA SER A 247 -12.40 31.85 -58.52
C SER A 247 -12.55 30.90 -59.74
N ARG A 248 -12.15 29.64 -59.58
CA ARG A 248 -12.22 28.60 -60.65
C ARG A 248 -13.31 27.58 -60.47
N LEU A 249 -14.11 27.72 -59.42
CA LEU A 249 -15.24 26.84 -59.15
C LEU A 249 -16.50 27.35 -59.82
N PRO A 250 -17.31 26.49 -60.44
CA PRO A 250 -18.60 26.92 -60.97
C PRO A 250 -19.57 27.25 -59.82
N PRO A 251 -20.47 28.21 -60.05
CA PRO A 251 -21.48 28.52 -59.04
C PRO A 251 -22.37 27.32 -58.73
N GLY A 252 -22.46 26.94 -57.42
CA GLY A 252 -23.30 25.83 -56.98
C GLY A 252 -22.54 24.50 -56.74
N GLU A 253 -21.23 24.46 -56.97
CA GLU A 253 -20.43 23.26 -56.61
C GLU A 253 -20.24 23.17 -55.08
N ASP A 254 -20.61 22.05 -54.53
CA ASP A 254 -20.41 21.79 -53.10
C ASP A 254 -19.00 21.26 -52.84
N ILE A 255 -18.17 22.11 -52.15
CA ILE A 255 -16.77 21.79 -51.82
C ILE A 255 -16.68 20.78 -50.69
N THR A 256 -17.70 20.70 -49.84
CA THR A 256 -17.70 19.84 -48.64
C THR A 256 -18.06 18.38 -48.97
N ASP A 257 -18.71 18.16 -50.10
CA ASP A 257 -19.05 16.80 -50.57
C ASP A 257 -17.85 16.17 -51.30
N MET A 258 -17.00 15.49 -50.53
CA MET A 258 -15.87 14.72 -51.04
C MET A 258 -16.11 13.23 -50.88
N HIS A 259 -16.35 12.58 -52.01
CA HIS A 259 -16.53 11.13 -52.06
C HIS A 259 -15.58 10.47 -53.09
N PRO A 260 -15.30 9.17 -52.98
CA PRO A 260 -14.53 8.43 -54.00
C PRO A 260 -15.17 8.59 -55.37
N TRP A 261 -14.34 8.83 -56.37
CA TRP A 261 -14.77 9.00 -57.78
C TRP A 261 -15.53 10.30 -58.07
N LYS A 262 -15.51 11.32 -57.21
CA LYS A 262 -16.07 12.63 -57.50
C LYS A 262 -15.35 13.27 -58.68
N ILE A 263 -16.12 13.74 -59.69
CA ILE A 263 -15.61 14.48 -60.83
C ILE A 263 -15.78 15.96 -60.56
N TRP A 264 -14.68 16.67 -60.52
CA TRP A 264 -14.68 18.11 -60.32
C TRP A 264 -14.72 18.85 -61.66
N GLN A 265 -15.62 19.80 -61.78
CA GLN A 265 -15.70 20.70 -62.95
C GLN A 265 -15.07 22.05 -62.57
N PHE A 266 -14.22 22.61 -63.44
CA PHE A 266 -13.55 23.87 -63.18
C PHE A 266 -13.77 24.82 -64.36
N GLN A 267 -13.89 26.12 -64.05
CA GLN A 267 -13.90 27.19 -65.06
C GLN A 267 -12.49 27.47 -65.54
N SER A 268 -12.34 27.77 -66.85
CA SER A 268 -11.06 28.23 -67.41
C SER A 268 -10.75 29.64 -66.88
N SER A 269 -9.51 29.88 -66.42
CA SER A 269 -9.06 31.19 -66.05
C SER A 269 -8.80 32.05 -67.31
N GLU A 270 -9.29 33.25 -67.33
CA GLU A 270 -8.95 34.23 -68.38
C GLU A 270 -7.47 34.65 -68.32
N TYR A 271 -6.86 34.54 -67.13
CA TYR A 271 -5.43 34.72 -66.90
C TYR A 271 -4.80 33.33 -66.71
N ASN A 272 -3.92 32.99 -67.67
CA ASN A 272 -3.19 31.70 -67.60
C ASN A 272 -2.06 31.79 -66.53
N ASP A 273 -2.45 31.92 -65.26
CA ASP A 273 -1.56 32.08 -64.08
C ASP A 273 -0.92 30.79 -63.59
N GLY A 274 -1.20 29.66 -64.24
CA GLY A 274 -0.61 28.35 -63.91
C GLY A 274 -1.01 27.78 -62.55
N THR A 275 -1.85 28.49 -61.78
CA THR A 275 -2.28 27.98 -60.45
C THR A 275 -3.29 26.84 -60.59
N PRO A 276 -3.08 25.68 -59.96
CA PRO A 276 -4.03 24.58 -60.08
C PRO A 276 -5.34 24.93 -59.33
N PRO A 277 -6.49 24.49 -59.86
CA PRO A 277 -7.79 24.77 -59.27
C PRO A 277 -7.96 24.04 -57.93
N LEU A 278 -7.32 22.89 -57.74
CA LEU A 278 -7.21 22.15 -56.48
C LEU A 278 -5.75 21.85 -56.17
N SER A 279 -5.36 22.06 -54.96
CA SER A 279 -4.05 21.67 -54.41
C SER A 279 -4.26 20.76 -53.25
N PHE A 280 -3.62 19.60 -53.25
CA PHE A 280 -3.64 18.67 -52.15
C PHE A 280 -2.35 18.79 -51.37
N PHE A 281 -2.47 19.06 -50.08
CA PHE A 281 -1.35 19.09 -49.15
C PHE A 281 -1.52 17.97 -48.14
N GLN A 282 -0.59 17.04 -48.10
CA GLN A 282 -0.57 15.99 -47.11
C GLN A 282 0.40 16.38 -45.99
N PRO A 283 -0.10 16.72 -44.81
CA PRO A 283 0.78 16.95 -43.66
C PRO A 283 1.59 15.71 -43.33
N SER A 284 2.84 15.87 -42.98
CA SER A 284 3.71 14.79 -42.51
C SER A 284 3.25 14.30 -41.14
N SER A 285 3.29 13.00 -40.93
CA SER A 285 3.00 12.41 -39.63
C SER A 285 4.26 12.36 -38.78
N ASN A 286 4.22 13.00 -37.59
CA ASN A 286 5.25 12.92 -36.56
C ASN A 286 4.85 11.96 -35.44
N ALA A 287 3.95 11.00 -35.74
CA ALA A 287 3.39 10.08 -34.74
C ALA A 287 4.47 9.26 -34.02
N GLN A 288 5.50 8.83 -34.73
CA GLN A 288 6.57 8.01 -34.15
C GLN A 288 7.40 8.79 -33.12
N GLU A 289 7.73 10.05 -33.40
CA GLU A 289 8.46 10.91 -32.47
C GLU A 289 7.62 11.26 -31.24
N LEU A 290 6.34 11.55 -31.43
CA LEU A 290 5.41 11.84 -30.35
C LEU A 290 5.18 10.61 -29.45
N MET A 291 5.13 9.41 -30.06
CA MET A 291 5.02 8.14 -29.31
C MET A 291 6.29 7.89 -28.48
N ALA A 292 7.48 8.16 -29.03
CA ALA A 292 8.73 8.04 -28.30
C ALA A 292 8.81 8.98 -27.09
N VAL A 293 8.30 10.22 -27.24
CA VAL A 293 8.20 11.18 -26.13
C VAL A 293 7.22 10.69 -25.08
N PHE A 294 6.05 10.19 -25.49
CA PHE A 294 5.03 9.62 -24.61
C PHE A 294 5.60 8.45 -23.78
N GLU A 295 6.27 7.50 -24.44
CA GLU A 295 6.88 6.35 -23.79
C GLU A 295 7.96 6.79 -22.78
N LYS A 296 8.81 7.74 -23.18
CA LYS A 296 9.90 8.23 -22.31
C LYS A 296 9.41 8.90 -21.04
N PHE A 297 8.37 9.76 -21.14
CA PHE A 297 7.80 10.38 -19.94
C PHE A 297 6.95 9.41 -19.11
N SER A 298 6.36 8.40 -19.73
CA SER A 298 5.70 7.30 -19.00
C SER A 298 6.71 6.48 -18.19
N GLU A 299 7.88 6.15 -18.75
CA GLU A 299 8.97 5.50 -18.02
C GLU A 299 9.48 6.38 -16.86
N ARG A 300 9.61 7.68 -17.11
CA ARG A 300 10.05 8.61 -16.07
C ARG A 300 9.05 8.71 -14.92
N ALA A 301 7.75 8.67 -15.18
CA ALA A 301 6.73 8.65 -14.13
C ALA A 301 6.89 7.39 -13.24
N ASP A 302 7.20 6.24 -13.83
CA ASP A 302 7.48 5.01 -13.07
C ASP A 302 8.75 5.13 -12.20
N GLU A 303 9.79 5.79 -12.72
CA GLU A 303 11.03 6.05 -11.99
C GLU A 303 10.79 7.04 -10.82
N ASP A 304 10.09 8.15 -11.08
CA ASP A 304 9.82 9.20 -10.09
C ASP A 304 8.94 8.68 -8.94
N THR A 305 7.99 7.77 -9.23
CA THR A 305 7.13 7.13 -8.22
C THR A 305 7.76 5.93 -7.53
N MET A 306 8.89 5.42 -8.02
CA MET A 306 9.54 4.19 -7.58
C MET A 306 8.65 2.93 -7.71
N ILE A 307 7.65 2.99 -8.61
CA ILE A 307 6.72 1.87 -8.90
C ILE A 307 6.89 1.44 -10.36
N PRO A 308 7.92 0.65 -10.67
CA PRO A 308 8.19 0.24 -12.05
C PRO A 308 7.14 -0.77 -12.56
N LYS A 309 6.85 -0.71 -13.87
CA LYS A 309 5.82 -1.53 -14.56
C LYS A 309 5.94 -3.03 -14.33
N TYR A 310 7.14 -3.56 -14.11
CA TYR A 310 7.31 -4.99 -13.86
C TYR A 310 6.76 -5.45 -12.50
N MET A 311 6.55 -4.55 -11.54
CA MET A 311 5.88 -4.88 -10.27
C MET A 311 4.38 -5.11 -10.45
N THR A 312 3.78 -4.48 -11.47
CA THR A 312 2.34 -4.61 -11.80
C THR A 312 2.07 -5.62 -12.92
N GLY A 313 3.05 -6.46 -13.26
CA GLY A 313 2.91 -7.49 -14.30
C GLY A 313 3.24 -7.02 -15.72
N GLY A 314 3.83 -5.83 -15.87
CA GLY A 314 4.30 -5.32 -17.15
C GLY A 314 5.58 -6.02 -17.67
N HIS A 315 5.96 -5.68 -18.91
CA HIS A 315 7.12 -6.29 -19.55
C HIS A 315 8.42 -6.03 -18.77
N THR A 316 9.17 -7.10 -18.49
CA THR A 316 10.48 -6.98 -17.81
C THR A 316 11.59 -6.75 -18.81
N PRO A 317 12.48 -5.76 -18.60
CA PRO A 317 13.71 -5.61 -19.39
C PRO A 317 14.57 -6.86 -19.35
N GLY A 318 15.47 -7.05 -20.31
CA GLY A 318 16.28 -8.24 -20.54
C GLY A 318 16.85 -9.02 -19.35
N ALA A 319 17.14 -8.34 -18.22
CA ALA A 319 17.56 -8.97 -16.96
C ALA A 319 16.44 -9.79 -16.28
N GLY A 320 15.17 -9.49 -16.55
CA GLY A 320 14.01 -10.18 -15.97
C GLY A 320 13.69 -11.54 -16.61
N ARG A 321 14.44 -11.98 -17.61
CA ARG A 321 14.24 -13.29 -18.25
C ARG A 321 14.75 -14.47 -17.40
N THR A 322 15.52 -14.22 -16.37
CA THR A 322 16.01 -15.25 -15.43
C THR A 322 15.36 -15.03 -14.06
N SER A 323 15.05 -16.09 -13.33
CA SER A 323 14.48 -16.01 -11.98
C SER A 323 15.36 -15.19 -11.03
N SER A 324 16.68 -15.34 -11.12
CA SER A 324 17.65 -14.57 -10.34
C SER A 324 17.66 -13.08 -10.72
N GLY A 325 17.61 -12.77 -12.02
CA GLY A 325 17.54 -11.39 -12.50
C GLY A 325 16.22 -10.69 -12.11
N LEU A 326 15.10 -11.40 -12.21
CA LEU A 326 13.80 -10.90 -11.77
C LEU A 326 13.77 -10.64 -10.25
N SER A 327 14.29 -11.56 -9.45
CA SER A 327 14.41 -11.40 -7.99
C SER A 327 15.27 -10.18 -7.62
N MET A 328 16.37 -9.96 -8.34
CA MET A 328 17.25 -8.80 -8.14
C MET A 328 16.57 -7.47 -8.51
N LEU A 329 15.78 -7.45 -9.61
CA LEU A 329 15.00 -6.27 -10.02
C LEU A 329 13.90 -5.95 -9.00
N ILE A 330 13.15 -6.94 -8.53
CA ILE A 330 12.11 -6.76 -7.50
C ILE A 330 12.74 -6.28 -6.18
N SER A 331 13.88 -6.84 -5.77
CA SER A 331 14.60 -6.40 -4.57
C SER A 331 15.08 -4.94 -4.67
N ASN A 332 15.54 -4.51 -5.83
CA ASN A 332 15.97 -3.13 -6.04
C ASN A 332 14.80 -2.14 -6.09
N ALA A 333 13.72 -2.48 -6.78
CA ALA A 333 12.50 -1.67 -6.81
C ALA A 333 11.86 -1.54 -5.42
N GLY A 334 11.93 -2.60 -4.63
CA GLY A 334 11.43 -2.60 -3.26
C GLY A 334 12.13 -1.61 -2.31
N LYS A 335 13.27 -1.02 -2.67
CA LYS A 335 13.99 -0.06 -1.79
C LYS A 335 13.17 1.22 -1.53
N GLY A 336 12.51 1.77 -2.54
CA GLY A 336 11.65 2.94 -2.38
C GLY A 336 10.46 2.64 -1.47
N ILE A 337 9.76 1.56 -1.74
CA ILE A 337 8.60 1.12 -0.95
C ILE A 337 9.02 0.80 0.50
N LYS A 338 10.19 0.20 0.71
CA LYS A 338 10.75 -0.03 2.05
C LYS A 338 10.94 1.27 2.84
N GLN A 339 11.35 2.34 2.17
CA GLN A 339 11.49 3.65 2.81
C GLN A 339 10.13 4.19 3.26
N VAL A 340 9.09 4.04 2.44
CA VAL A 340 7.71 4.43 2.79
C VAL A 340 7.23 3.62 4.00
N ILE A 341 7.39 2.29 3.98
CA ILE A 341 7.02 1.43 5.10
C ILE A 341 7.78 1.82 6.38
N ASN A 342 9.08 2.09 6.29
CA ASN A 342 9.87 2.53 7.43
C ASN A 342 9.42 3.90 7.98
N ASN A 343 8.95 4.80 7.13
CA ASN A 343 8.35 6.06 7.55
C ASN A 343 7.03 5.83 8.30
N ILE A 344 6.18 4.92 7.80
CA ILE A 344 4.94 4.51 8.47
C ILE A 344 5.24 3.86 9.82
N ASP A 345 6.17 2.89 9.84
CA ASP A 345 6.57 2.19 11.06
C ASP A 345 7.04 3.17 12.16
N LYS A 346 7.94 4.09 11.81
CA LYS A 346 8.56 5.00 12.77
C LYS A 346 7.66 6.17 13.20
N LYS A 347 6.86 6.71 12.27
CA LYS A 347 6.08 7.92 12.55
C LYS A 347 4.63 7.64 12.95
N VAL A 348 4.11 6.45 12.64
CA VAL A 348 2.71 6.09 12.90
C VAL A 348 2.62 4.90 13.84
N ILE A 349 3.14 3.73 13.45
CA ILE A 349 2.90 2.48 14.18
C ILE A 349 3.57 2.49 15.55
N VAL A 350 4.87 2.80 15.63
CA VAL A 350 5.59 2.80 16.91
C VAL A 350 5.01 3.81 17.89
N PRO A 351 4.84 5.12 17.55
CA PRO A 351 4.28 6.09 18.48
C PRO A 351 2.84 5.79 18.89
N ALA A 352 2.04 5.22 17.98
CA ALA A 352 0.67 4.84 18.26
C ALA A 352 0.59 3.71 19.29
N ILE A 353 1.41 2.68 19.14
CA ILE A 353 1.47 1.56 20.07
C ILE A 353 2.08 2.00 21.41
N GLU A 354 3.11 2.85 21.40
CA GLU A 354 3.67 3.42 22.65
C GLU A 354 2.61 4.17 23.45
N ARG A 355 1.81 5.00 22.80
CA ARG A 355 0.74 5.72 23.48
C ARG A 355 -0.33 4.77 24.02
N LEU A 356 -0.74 3.78 23.23
CA LEU A 356 -1.69 2.75 23.67
C LEU A 356 -1.14 1.96 24.87
N TYR A 357 0.16 1.64 24.85
CA TYR A 357 0.82 0.97 25.97
C TYR A 357 0.80 1.83 27.24
N HIS A 358 1.12 3.13 27.12
CA HIS A 358 1.04 4.06 28.26
C HIS A 358 -0.39 4.23 28.78
N ASP A 359 -1.37 4.29 27.89
CA ASP A 359 -2.79 4.33 28.26
C ASP A 359 -3.21 3.06 29.02
N ASN A 360 -2.77 1.89 28.55
CA ASN A 360 -3.04 0.62 29.21
C ASN A 360 -2.37 0.53 30.58
N LEU A 361 -1.11 0.94 30.72
CA LEU A 361 -0.42 1.00 32.01
C LEU A 361 -1.14 1.89 33.02
N ARG A 362 -1.80 2.95 32.56
CA ARG A 362 -2.50 3.91 33.44
C ARG A 362 -3.88 3.43 33.86
N TYR A 363 -4.59 2.69 33.02
CA TYR A 363 -5.99 2.38 33.20
C TYR A 363 -6.33 0.89 33.30
N ALA A 364 -5.39 -0.01 33.00
CA ALA A 364 -5.61 -1.43 33.15
C ALA A 364 -5.04 -1.93 34.48
N ASP A 365 -5.85 -2.71 35.21
CA ASP A 365 -5.44 -3.33 36.47
C ASP A 365 -4.70 -4.69 36.25
N ASP A 366 -3.98 -4.82 35.13
CA ASP A 366 -3.27 -6.05 34.78
C ASP A 366 -1.79 -5.94 35.19
N PRO A 367 -1.32 -6.68 36.19
CA PRO A 367 0.05 -6.64 36.67
C PRO A 367 1.07 -7.17 35.64
N ASP A 368 0.64 -7.97 34.66
CA ASP A 368 1.51 -8.51 33.62
C ASP A 368 1.93 -7.47 32.56
N LEU A 369 1.26 -6.32 32.54
CA LEU A 369 1.59 -5.21 31.63
C LEU A 369 2.74 -4.33 32.15
N VAL A 370 3.11 -4.43 33.42
CA VAL A 370 4.13 -3.56 34.04
C VAL A 370 5.53 -3.99 33.62
N GLY A 371 6.23 -3.15 32.85
CA GLY A 371 7.62 -3.40 32.46
C GLY A 371 8.17 -2.32 31.54
N ASP A 372 9.51 -2.26 31.44
CA ASP A 372 10.20 -1.42 30.47
C ASP A 372 10.15 -2.09 29.11
N VAL A 373 9.30 -1.60 28.22
CA VAL A 373 9.08 -2.15 26.87
C VAL A 373 9.66 -1.22 25.83
N ASN A 374 10.49 -1.78 24.95
CA ASN A 374 10.94 -1.08 23.75
C ASN A 374 10.14 -1.59 22.54
N ILE A 375 9.32 -0.72 21.98
CA ILE A 375 8.44 -1.05 20.86
C ILE A 375 9.20 -0.85 19.55
N SER A 376 9.32 -1.90 18.78
CA SER A 376 9.92 -1.87 17.44
C SER A 376 9.00 -2.45 16.39
N ALA A 377 8.65 -1.66 15.40
CA ALA A 377 7.93 -2.14 14.24
C ALA A 377 8.89 -2.89 13.29
N ARG A 378 8.47 -4.04 12.80
CA ARG A 378 9.27 -4.89 11.91
C ARG A 378 8.70 -4.97 10.49
N GLY A 379 7.83 -4.04 10.09
CA GLY A 379 7.10 -4.08 8.83
C GLY A 379 8.01 -4.17 7.60
N ALA A 380 8.87 -3.19 7.41
CA ALA A 380 9.77 -3.16 6.25
C ALA A 380 10.92 -4.18 6.35
N SER A 381 11.45 -4.41 7.55
CA SER A 381 12.56 -5.33 7.75
C SER A 381 12.11 -6.79 7.74
N SER A 382 10.91 -7.09 8.24
CA SER A 382 10.46 -8.47 8.39
C SER A 382 10.14 -9.14 7.06
N LEU A 383 9.57 -8.44 6.09
CA LEU A 383 9.27 -9.02 4.77
C LEU A 383 10.56 -9.39 4.02
N VAL A 384 11.55 -8.49 4.03
CA VAL A 384 12.82 -8.73 3.31
C VAL A 384 13.70 -9.73 4.03
N VAL A 385 13.74 -9.64 5.37
CA VAL A 385 14.49 -10.63 6.17
C VAL A 385 13.84 -11.99 6.06
N LYS A 386 12.49 -12.10 6.12
CA LYS A 386 11.79 -13.37 5.93
C LYS A 386 12.00 -13.95 4.53
N GLU A 387 11.97 -13.14 3.46
CA GLU A 387 12.28 -13.62 2.11
C GLU A 387 13.74 -14.04 1.98
N ALA A 388 14.68 -13.23 2.46
CA ALA A 388 16.12 -13.56 2.43
C ALA A 388 16.44 -14.76 3.33
N GLU A 389 15.79 -14.88 4.49
CA GLU A 389 15.91 -16.04 5.36
C GLU A 389 15.27 -17.28 4.74
N ALA A 390 14.12 -17.16 4.08
CA ALA A 390 13.49 -18.27 3.38
C ALA A 390 14.37 -18.77 2.23
N ILE A 391 14.99 -17.88 1.45
CA ILE A 391 15.92 -18.25 0.38
C ILE A 391 17.16 -18.94 0.98
N ARG A 392 17.82 -18.33 1.97
CA ARG A 392 19.01 -18.92 2.63
C ARG A 392 18.69 -20.24 3.31
N ARG A 393 17.51 -20.36 3.90
CA ARG A 393 17.04 -21.60 4.55
C ARG A 393 16.77 -22.69 3.53
N ASN A 394 16.19 -22.35 2.37
CA ASN A 394 16.02 -23.29 1.27
C ASN A 394 17.36 -23.73 0.66
N GLU A 395 18.30 -22.82 0.50
CA GLU A 395 19.67 -23.14 0.05
C GLU A 395 20.38 -24.05 1.08
N PHE A 396 20.26 -23.76 2.36
CA PHE A 396 20.81 -24.60 3.43
C PHE A 396 20.14 -25.98 3.46
N LEU A 397 18.82 -26.04 3.29
CA LEU A 397 18.05 -27.28 3.22
C LEU A 397 18.49 -28.13 2.01
N GLN A 398 18.68 -27.52 0.84
CA GLN A 398 19.23 -28.21 -0.33
C GLN A 398 20.65 -28.72 -0.08
N LEU A 399 21.51 -27.92 0.57
CA LEU A 399 22.86 -28.31 0.90
C LEU A 399 22.90 -29.49 1.87
N VAL A 400 22.02 -29.50 2.87
CA VAL A 400 21.88 -30.63 3.81
C VAL A 400 21.34 -31.88 3.12
N LEU A 401 20.34 -31.74 2.25
CA LEU A 401 19.71 -32.89 1.57
C LEU A 401 20.57 -33.49 0.45
N THR A 402 21.43 -32.70 -0.17
CA THR A 402 22.28 -33.18 -1.30
C THR A 402 23.66 -33.65 -0.87
N ASN A 403 24.16 -33.23 0.29
CA ASN A 403 25.49 -33.58 0.76
C ASN A 403 25.45 -34.67 1.84
N PRO A 404 25.95 -35.92 1.55
CA PRO A 404 25.93 -37.01 2.50
C PRO A 404 26.70 -36.75 3.82
N MET A 405 27.76 -35.93 3.76
CA MET A 405 28.50 -35.52 4.96
C MET A 405 27.66 -34.57 5.83
N ALA A 406 26.94 -33.62 5.23
CA ALA A 406 26.05 -32.72 5.95
C ALA A 406 24.89 -33.47 6.59
N GLN A 407 24.33 -34.47 5.91
CA GLN A 407 23.30 -35.37 6.47
C GLN A 407 23.78 -36.15 7.69
N GLN A 408 25.03 -36.64 7.69
CA GLN A 408 25.61 -37.34 8.83
C GLN A 408 25.82 -36.40 10.04
N ILE A 409 26.19 -35.14 9.81
CA ILE A 409 26.43 -34.18 10.89
C ILE A 409 25.11 -33.69 11.49
N VAL A 410 24.13 -33.36 10.66
CA VAL A 410 22.83 -32.83 11.08
C VAL A 410 21.94 -33.91 11.66
N GLY A 411 22.10 -35.16 11.21
CA GLY A 411 21.27 -36.30 11.64
C GLY A 411 19.82 -36.19 11.15
N MET A 412 19.06 -37.26 11.36
CA MET A 412 17.65 -37.30 10.97
C MET A 412 16.77 -36.36 11.81
N ASP A 413 17.11 -36.12 13.07
CA ASP A 413 16.36 -35.23 13.95
C ASP A 413 16.53 -33.79 13.55
N GLY A 414 17.76 -33.36 13.22
CA GLY A 414 18.00 -32.01 12.73
C GLY A 414 17.39 -31.76 11.34
N ALA A 415 17.42 -32.74 10.46
CA ALA A 415 16.76 -32.66 9.15
C ALA A 415 15.23 -32.57 9.29
N ALA A 416 14.63 -33.28 10.23
CA ALA A 416 13.19 -33.22 10.52
C ALA A 416 12.80 -31.84 11.09
N GLU A 417 13.64 -31.24 11.94
CA GLU A 417 13.38 -29.91 12.49
C GLU A 417 13.48 -28.83 11.41
N LEU A 418 14.46 -28.91 10.50
CA LEU A 418 14.54 -28.03 9.34
C LEU A 418 13.34 -28.16 8.40
N LEU A 419 12.85 -29.38 8.20
CA LEU A 419 11.64 -29.62 7.40
C LEU A 419 10.37 -29.09 8.08
N ARG A 420 10.27 -29.16 9.42
CA ARG A 420 9.17 -28.55 10.18
C ARG A 420 9.15 -27.04 10.03
N ASP A 421 10.31 -26.41 10.19
CA ASP A 421 10.47 -24.98 9.99
C ASP A 421 10.11 -24.54 8.56
N ALA A 422 10.49 -25.33 7.56
CA ALA A 422 10.12 -25.07 6.17
C ALA A 422 8.60 -25.20 5.94
N ALA A 423 7.97 -26.21 6.54
CA ALA A 423 6.53 -26.43 6.46
C ALA A 423 5.72 -25.31 7.16
N MET A 424 6.19 -24.82 8.32
CA MET A 424 5.56 -23.67 9.00
C MET A 424 5.61 -22.40 8.14
N ASN A 425 6.70 -22.12 7.44
CA ASN A 425 6.82 -20.98 6.55
C ASN A 425 5.92 -21.06 5.30
N LEU A 426 5.53 -22.28 4.90
CA LEU A 426 4.57 -22.52 3.82
C LEU A 426 3.10 -22.51 4.31
N ASN A 427 2.85 -22.07 5.55
CA ASN A 427 1.53 -22.13 6.21
C ASN A 427 0.90 -23.54 6.18
N THR A 428 1.73 -24.58 6.14
CA THR A 428 1.27 -25.96 6.15
C THR A 428 1.51 -26.55 7.54
N ASN A 429 0.56 -27.32 8.06
CA ASN A 429 0.70 -27.92 9.37
C ASN A 429 1.89 -28.91 9.39
N PRO A 430 2.98 -28.65 10.16
CA PRO A 430 4.19 -29.46 10.16
C PRO A 430 3.96 -30.88 10.68
N ASP A 431 3.03 -31.06 11.61
CA ASP A 431 2.73 -32.38 12.21
C ASP A 431 2.11 -33.36 11.22
N ARG A 432 1.62 -32.85 10.09
CA ARG A 432 1.01 -33.66 9.03
C ARG A 432 2.04 -34.22 8.05
N ILE A 433 3.20 -33.54 7.92
CA ILE A 433 4.24 -33.86 6.92
C ILE A 433 5.44 -34.51 7.56
N VAL A 434 5.84 -34.04 8.75
CA VAL A 434 7.04 -34.54 9.43
C VAL A 434 6.67 -35.41 10.62
N PRO A 435 7.13 -36.64 10.68
CA PRO A 435 6.85 -37.55 11.80
C PRO A 435 7.34 -36.99 13.14
N ASP A 436 6.64 -37.34 14.22
CA ASP A 436 6.99 -36.95 15.57
C ASP A 436 8.36 -37.52 16.00
N ARG A 437 9.08 -36.81 16.90
CA ARG A 437 10.42 -37.23 17.40
C ARG A 437 10.45 -38.69 17.87
N GLN A 438 9.38 -39.14 18.51
CA GLN A 438 9.26 -40.55 18.95
C GLN A 438 9.20 -41.54 17.76
N LYS A 439 8.53 -41.18 16.68
CA LYS A 439 8.46 -42.00 15.46
C LYS A 439 9.78 -42.03 14.73
N ILE A 440 10.54 -40.93 14.73
CA ILE A 440 11.86 -40.81 14.10
C ILE A 440 12.85 -41.70 14.87
N SER A 441 12.87 -41.66 16.20
CA SER A 441 13.73 -42.52 17.03
C SER A 441 13.42 -43.99 16.85
N THR A 442 12.14 -44.35 16.74
CA THR A 442 11.77 -45.76 16.44
C THR A 442 12.18 -46.21 15.04
N MET A 443 12.07 -45.33 14.04
CA MET A 443 12.59 -45.60 12.68
C MET A 443 14.11 -45.76 12.66
N GLN A 444 14.86 -44.97 13.43
CA GLN A 444 16.32 -45.09 13.54
C GLN A 444 16.69 -46.45 14.21
N GLN A 445 16.01 -46.83 15.27
CA GLN A 445 16.23 -48.14 15.91
C GLN A 445 15.92 -49.30 14.96
N GLN A 446 14.82 -49.21 14.22
CA GLN A 446 14.48 -50.22 13.21
C GLN A 446 15.52 -50.29 12.08
N ALA A 447 16.01 -49.14 11.60
CA ALA A 447 17.05 -49.10 10.58
C ALA A 447 18.39 -49.72 11.08
N GLN A 448 18.77 -49.49 12.34
CA GLN A 448 19.95 -50.11 12.95
C GLN A 448 19.81 -51.60 13.08
N VAL A 449 18.63 -52.09 13.52
CA VAL A 449 18.33 -53.53 13.61
C VAL A 449 18.36 -54.18 12.22
N ILE A 450 17.79 -53.54 11.22
CA ILE A 450 17.84 -54.05 9.83
C ILE A 450 19.28 -54.12 9.32
N ALA A 451 20.12 -53.08 9.57
CA ALA A 451 21.51 -53.07 9.18
C ALA A 451 22.30 -54.17 9.89
N GLN A 452 22.06 -54.41 11.17
CA GLN A 452 22.68 -55.54 11.91
C GLN A 452 22.28 -56.89 11.36
N LEU A 453 20.97 -57.09 11.07
CA LEU A 453 20.46 -58.30 10.46
C LEU A 453 21.06 -58.54 9.06
N GLN A 454 21.21 -57.51 8.26
CA GLN A 454 21.87 -57.60 6.95
C GLN A 454 23.35 -57.96 7.07
N GLN A 455 24.07 -57.40 8.05
CA GLN A 455 25.46 -57.79 8.33
C GLN A 455 25.54 -59.26 8.80
N GLN A 456 24.67 -59.71 9.65
CA GLN A 456 24.60 -61.12 10.09
C GLN A 456 24.27 -62.06 8.92
N LEU A 457 23.37 -61.65 8.04
CA LEU A 457 23.00 -62.42 6.86
C LEU A 457 24.17 -62.49 5.87
N ALA A 458 24.91 -61.39 5.68
CA ALA A 458 26.14 -61.38 4.87
C ALA A 458 27.28 -62.24 5.45
N MET A 459 27.42 -62.28 6.78
CA MET A 459 28.36 -63.20 7.45
C MET A 459 27.98 -64.67 7.32
N LEU A 460 26.66 -64.98 7.41
CA LEU A 460 26.16 -66.35 7.25
C LEU A 460 26.22 -66.82 5.79
N THR A 461 25.95 -65.96 4.81
CA THR A 461 26.13 -66.27 3.38
C THR A 461 27.60 -66.37 3.00
N GLY A 462 28.49 -65.50 3.55
CA GLY A 462 29.94 -65.61 3.34
C GLY A 462 30.58 -66.86 3.96
N GLN A 463 29.99 -67.47 5.02
CA GLN A 463 30.40 -68.76 5.56
C GLN A 463 29.86 -69.95 4.73
N ALA A 464 28.74 -69.75 4.01
CA ALA A 464 28.22 -70.79 3.10
C ALA A 464 29.05 -70.91 1.81
N ASP A 465 29.64 -69.84 1.32
CA ASP A 465 30.48 -69.84 0.12
C ASP A 465 31.93 -70.35 0.36
N ALA A 466 32.36 -70.51 1.63
CA ALA A 466 33.69 -71.05 1.96
C ALA A 466 33.78 -72.57 1.94
N GLN A 467 32.72 -73.33 1.68
CA GLN A 467 32.68 -74.82 1.62
C GLN A 467 32.28 -75.40 0.27
N GLY A 468 32.42 -74.73 -0.82
CA GLY A 468 32.07 -75.30 -2.11
C GLY A 468 32.68 -74.53 -3.30
N GLN A 469 33.91 -74.91 -3.74
CA GLN A 469 34.33 -74.60 -5.08
C GLN A 469 33.71 -75.58 -6.07
N PRO A 470 33.19 -75.11 -7.23
CA PRO A 470 34.00 -75.13 -8.44
C PRO A 470 33.92 -73.87 -9.32
N GLN A 471 35.02 -73.68 -10.03
CA GLN A 471 35.26 -72.65 -11.04
C GLN A 471 34.15 -72.53 -12.09
N GLY A 472 33.62 -71.36 -12.25
CA GLY A 472 32.75 -70.98 -13.38
C GLY A 472 32.88 -69.48 -13.65
N GLN A 473 33.24 -69.13 -14.88
CA GLN A 473 33.48 -67.77 -15.38
C GLN A 473 32.32 -66.79 -15.11
N PRO A 474 32.59 -65.48 -14.97
CA PRO A 474 31.53 -64.50 -14.69
C PRO A 474 30.70 -64.23 -15.95
N MET A 475 29.40 -64.57 -15.87
CA MET A 475 28.39 -64.15 -16.85
C MET A 475 27.92 -62.73 -16.50
N GLN A 476 27.97 -61.88 -17.50
CA GLN A 476 27.37 -60.55 -17.47
C GLN A 476 25.82 -60.68 -17.41
N PRO A 477 25.12 -59.86 -16.64
CA PRO A 477 23.66 -59.89 -16.62
C PRO A 477 23.06 -59.37 -17.91
N LYS A 478 22.31 -60.21 -18.63
CA LYS A 478 21.45 -59.80 -19.75
C LYS A 478 20.15 -59.20 -19.19
N ASN A 479 19.85 -57.97 -19.57
CA ASN A 479 18.53 -57.39 -19.35
C ASN A 479 17.48 -58.12 -20.20
N MET A 480 16.69 -58.98 -19.62
CA MET A 480 15.48 -59.53 -20.24
C MET A 480 14.23 -59.17 -19.43
N LEU A 481 13.22 -58.73 -20.15
CA LEU A 481 11.87 -58.56 -19.60
C LEU A 481 11.19 -59.92 -19.42
N PRO A 482 10.15 -60.04 -18.56
CA PRO A 482 9.51 -61.31 -18.23
C PRO A 482 8.81 -62.03 -19.36
N ASP A 483 8.68 -61.44 -20.54
CA ASP A 483 8.03 -62.00 -21.75
C ASP A 483 9.00 -62.51 -22.85
N GLY A 484 10.29 -62.43 -22.60
CA GLY A 484 11.29 -63.04 -23.48
C GLY A 484 11.67 -62.21 -24.71
N SER A 485 11.28 -60.95 -24.83
CA SER A 485 11.60 -60.12 -25.98
C SER A 485 12.80 -59.16 -25.74
N GLN A 486 13.69 -59.02 -26.77
CA GLN A 486 14.84 -58.12 -26.73
C GLN A 486 14.39 -56.69 -27.10
N VAL A 487 14.81 -55.70 -26.31
CA VAL A 487 14.64 -54.27 -26.63
C VAL A 487 15.71 -53.84 -27.68
N GLY A 488 15.28 -53.72 -28.91
CA GLY A 488 16.11 -53.13 -29.98
C GLY A 488 16.17 -51.61 -29.85
N GLY A 489 17.39 -51.07 -29.76
CA GLY A 489 17.60 -49.63 -29.83
C GLY A 489 17.21 -49.03 -31.15
N ARG A 490 16.35 -48.06 -31.20
CA ARG A 490 16.09 -47.19 -32.33
C ARG A 490 16.84 -45.87 -32.13
N GLU A 491 17.80 -45.64 -32.96
CA GLU A 491 18.39 -44.31 -33.18
C GLU A 491 17.32 -43.40 -33.84
N SER A 492 17.00 -42.29 -33.20
CA SER A 492 16.14 -41.26 -33.77
C SER A 492 17.00 -40.27 -34.58
N ASN A 493 16.93 -40.37 -35.89
CA ASN A 493 17.39 -39.32 -36.80
C ASN A 493 16.45 -38.08 -36.68
N MET A 494 16.96 -36.99 -36.17
CA MET A 494 16.34 -35.68 -36.34
C MET A 494 16.57 -35.15 -37.74
N VAL A 495 15.52 -35.13 -38.54
CA VAL A 495 15.46 -34.36 -39.78
C VAL A 495 14.98 -32.95 -39.49
N SER A 496 15.84 -31.98 -39.72
CA SER A 496 15.54 -30.54 -39.69
C SER A 496 14.69 -30.18 -40.92
N ALA A 497 13.46 -29.75 -40.72
CA ALA A 497 12.66 -29.10 -41.74
C ALA A 497 12.73 -27.57 -41.58
N ARG A 498 13.29 -26.88 -42.58
CA ARG A 498 13.14 -25.43 -42.81
C ARG A 498 11.79 -25.16 -43.46
N PRO A 499 11.04 -24.11 -43.07
CA PRO A 499 9.96 -23.62 -43.89
C PRO A 499 10.49 -22.57 -44.89
N ASN A 500 10.22 -22.80 -46.16
CA ASN A 500 10.31 -21.81 -47.21
C ASN A 500 9.05 -20.92 -47.20
N GLY A 501 9.28 -19.68 -47.59
CA GLY A 501 8.44 -18.54 -47.64
C GLY A 501 7.16 -18.60 -48.49
N ALA A 502 6.30 -17.71 -48.16
CA ALA A 502 5.59 -16.74 -49.02
C ALA A 502 5.12 -15.60 -48.11
#